data_d61a74dff004bae40a9cf9a93e669240
#
_entry.id   d61a74dff004bae40a9cf9a93e669240
#
_cell.length_a   1.000
_cell.length_b   1.000
_cell.length_c   1.000
_cell.angle_alpha   90.00
_cell.angle_beta   90.00
_cell.angle_gamma   90.00
#
_symmetry.space_group_name_H-M   'P 1'
#
loop_
_entity.id
_entity.type
_entity.pdbx_description
1 polymer ?
#
loop_
_entity_poly.entity_id
_entity_poly.type
_entity_poly.pdbx_seq_one_letter_code
_entity_poly.pdbx_strand_id
1 'polypeptide(L)'
;QGPQKEISSFQTPEVLTTRRQTLMSLMYSRYIDLGGAILHHHDFASFDVAKCEVTFTNENKYILKHLAACDGIRSSIRDTFFAANQDPKYSGYSAWRGIGKSNLQKIHFALGPDSHIVSYPINKEGEVSFVAVKKEDYQFKESWKEEGSISDLLNDFSAFDSKIFPELEDSVTLYKWGIYIRPPLKSLISKNITLLGDAAHPMVPFLGQGACMAIEDSYSLAMACKEHIVNLADAQVAYDHVRSKRTKKIQQLSMMQGKVYHLKNPILVAMRNATMRYTNIPGNDLKRIHDYDAHDEMKMHLAQHRKKFF
;
A
#
# COMPACT_ATOMS: atom_id res chain seq x y z
N GLN A 1 -6.06 31.90 -13.68
CA GLN A 1 -5.24 30.86 -13.05
C GLN A 1 -3.80 31.15 -13.39
N GLY A 2 -2.94 31.42 -12.39
CA GLY A 2 -1.51 31.66 -12.61
C GLY A 2 -0.79 30.35 -12.90
N PRO A 3 0.41 30.39 -13.51
CA PRO A 3 1.18 29.20 -13.80
C PRO A 3 1.46 28.44 -12.50
N GLN A 4 1.30 27.12 -12.54
CA GLN A 4 1.62 26.25 -11.40
C GLN A 4 3.13 26.41 -11.11
N LYS A 5 3.43 26.88 -9.91
CA LYS A 5 4.81 27.15 -9.50
C LYS A 5 5.34 25.97 -8.72
N GLU A 6 6.52 25.48 -9.09
CA GLU A 6 7.22 24.48 -8.30
C GLU A 6 7.47 25.01 -6.87
N ILE A 7 7.03 24.24 -5.87
CA ILE A 7 7.15 24.62 -4.48
C ILE A 7 8.51 24.17 -3.95
N SER A 8 8.88 22.92 -4.23
CA SER A 8 10.08 22.28 -3.71
C SER A 8 10.42 21.02 -4.49
N SER A 9 11.70 20.65 -4.49
CA SER A 9 12.21 19.38 -4.98
C SER A 9 13.05 18.73 -3.89
N PHE A 10 12.79 17.45 -3.60
CA PHE A 10 13.53 16.70 -2.61
C PHE A 10 14.28 15.55 -3.28
N GLN A 11 15.53 15.33 -2.86
CA GLN A 11 16.22 14.09 -3.19
C GLN A 11 15.77 13.00 -2.21
N THR A 12 15.27 11.91 -2.76
CA THR A 12 14.96 10.71 -2.01
C THR A 12 16.06 9.67 -2.22
N PRO A 13 16.20 8.68 -1.32
CA PRO A 13 16.92 7.45 -1.63
C PRO A 13 16.42 6.85 -2.94
N GLU A 14 17.18 5.95 -3.55
CA GLU A 14 16.81 5.33 -4.81
C GLU A 14 15.42 4.68 -4.72
N VAL A 15 14.47 5.23 -5.49
CA VAL A 15 13.09 4.74 -5.56
C VAL A 15 12.91 4.14 -6.94
N LEU A 16 12.61 2.85 -6.97
CA LEU A 16 12.25 2.15 -8.19
C LEU A 16 10.75 2.22 -8.42
N THR A 17 10.39 2.70 -9.59
CA THR A 17 9.00 2.69 -10.06
C THR A 17 8.86 1.70 -11.22
N THR A 18 7.78 0.92 -11.21
CA THR A 18 7.54 -0.10 -12.22
C THR A 18 6.05 -0.39 -12.39
N ARG A 19 5.68 -1.04 -13.47
CA ARG A 19 4.33 -1.59 -13.61
C ARG A 19 4.13 -2.72 -12.60
N ARG A 20 2.97 -2.72 -11.92
CA ARG A 20 2.58 -3.81 -11.01
C ARG A 20 2.68 -5.18 -11.70
N GLN A 21 2.22 -5.27 -12.95
CA GLN A 21 2.24 -6.51 -13.71
C GLN A 21 3.67 -7.05 -13.89
N THR A 22 4.64 -6.18 -14.21
CA THR A 22 6.05 -6.56 -14.36
C THR A 22 6.60 -7.14 -13.06
N LEU A 23 6.37 -6.45 -11.93
CA LEU A 23 6.81 -6.92 -10.62
C LEU A 23 6.18 -8.28 -10.28
N MET A 24 4.86 -8.41 -10.47
CA MET A 24 4.14 -9.65 -10.20
C MET A 24 4.63 -10.82 -11.05
N SER A 25 4.89 -10.59 -12.35
CA SER A 25 5.40 -11.63 -13.25
C SER A 25 6.79 -12.10 -12.83
N LEU A 26 7.68 -11.18 -12.45
CA LEU A 26 9.02 -11.53 -11.97
C LEU A 26 8.96 -12.34 -10.66
N MET A 27 8.14 -11.92 -9.71
CA MET A 27 7.97 -12.63 -8.44
C MET A 27 7.34 -14.02 -8.66
N TYR A 28 6.34 -14.11 -9.53
CA TYR A 28 5.69 -15.37 -9.89
C TYR A 28 6.69 -16.35 -10.50
N SER A 29 7.42 -15.95 -11.54
CA SER A 29 8.41 -16.80 -12.20
C SER A 29 9.45 -17.29 -11.18
N ARG A 30 9.97 -16.37 -10.35
CA ARG A 30 10.97 -16.73 -9.35
C ARG A 30 10.44 -17.69 -8.29
N TYR A 31 9.18 -17.55 -7.88
CA TYR A 31 8.54 -18.44 -6.92
C TYR A 31 8.40 -19.86 -7.49
N ILE A 32 7.99 -19.98 -8.75
CA ILE A 32 7.87 -21.28 -9.44
C ILE A 32 9.26 -21.92 -9.63
N ASP A 33 10.27 -21.16 -10.04
CA ASP A 33 11.66 -21.63 -10.20
C ASP A 33 12.24 -22.19 -8.88
N LEU A 34 11.79 -21.66 -7.75
CA LEU A 34 12.16 -22.13 -6.41
C LEU A 34 11.35 -23.35 -5.94
N GLY A 35 10.49 -23.91 -6.77
CA GLY A 35 9.65 -25.07 -6.45
C GLY A 35 8.37 -24.71 -5.70
N GLY A 36 7.98 -23.44 -5.69
CA GLY A 36 6.71 -23.00 -5.12
C GLY A 36 5.52 -23.48 -5.94
N ALA A 37 4.40 -23.80 -5.29
CA ALA A 37 3.16 -24.20 -5.93
C ALA A 37 2.10 -23.10 -5.79
N ILE A 38 1.39 -22.82 -6.89
CA ILE A 38 0.25 -21.89 -6.90
C ILE A 38 -0.98 -22.66 -7.38
N LEU A 39 -2.00 -22.68 -6.55
CA LEU A 39 -3.27 -23.32 -6.83
C LEU A 39 -4.30 -22.25 -7.18
N HIS A 40 -4.75 -22.23 -8.40
CA HIS A 40 -5.83 -21.35 -8.87
C HIS A 40 -7.19 -21.91 -8.47
N HIS A 41 -8.22 -21.06 -8.44
CA HIS A 41 -9.61 -21.45 -8.12
C HIS A 41 -9.75 -22.08 -6.72
N HIS A 42 -8.95 -21.57 -5.75
CA HIS A 42 -8.97 -21.96 -4.37
C HIS A 42 -9.35 -20.76 -3.49
N ASP A 43 -10.59 -20.28 -3.62
CA ASP A 43 -11.10 -19.23 -2.76
C ASP A 43 -11.34 -19.77 -1.36
N PHE A 44 -10.89 -19.04 -0.35
CA PHE A 44 -11.01 -19.44 1.04
C PHE A 44 -12.48 -19.58 1.47
N ALA A 45 -12.85 -20.69 2.04
CA ALA A 45 -14.18 -20.93 2.60
C ALA A 45 -14.16 -20.97 4.14
N SER A 46 -13.27 -21.77 4.76
CA SER A 46 -13.17 -21.87 6.20
C SER A 46 -11.81 -22.41 6.67
N PHE A 47 -11.51 -22.22 7.95
CA PHE A 47 -10.33 -22.80 8.60
C PHE A 47 -10.70 -23.38 9.97
N ASP A 48 -10.56 -24.69 10.13
CA ASP A 48 -10.66 -25.38 11.40
C ASP A 48 -9.32 -25.31 12.11
N VAL A 49 -9.22 -24.43 13.11
CA VAL A 49 -8.00 -24.21 13.87
C VAL A 49 -7.56 -25.44 14.66
N ALA A 50 -8.52 -26.24 15.18
CA ALA A 50 -8.20 -27.42 16.00
C ALA A 50 -7.59 -28.53 15.15
N LYS A 51 -8.08 -28.70 13.93
CA LYS A 51 -7.56 -29.67 12.96
C LYS A 51 -6.44 -29.12 12.09
N CYS A 52 -6.19 -27.81 12.16
CA CYS A 52 -5.31 -27.11 11.21
C CYS A 52 -5.71 -27.36 9.73
N GLU A 53 -7.00 -27.47 9.46
CA GLU A 53 -7.55 -27.78 8.14
C GLU A 53 -8.16 -26.53 7.49
N VAL A 54 -7.66 -26.13 6.32
CA VAL A 54 -8.29 -25.13 5.46
C VAL A 54 -9.19 -25.81 4.45
N THR A 55 -10.38 -25.26 4.25
CA THR A 55 -11.33 -25.67 3.20
C THR A 55 -11.52 -24.51 2.22
N PHE A 56 -11.51 -24.81 0.94
CA PHE A 56 -11.74 -23.85 -0.14
C PHE A 56 -13.14 -24.03 -0.73
N THR A 57 -13.62 -23.03 -1.49
CA THR A 57 -14.96 -23.06 -2.12
C THR A 57 -15.16 -24.18 -3.11
N ASN A 58 -14.07 -24.72 -3.67
CA ASN A 58 -14.05 -25.91 -4.54
C ASN A 58 -14.01 -27.24 -3.78
N GLU A 59 -14.29 -27.20 -2.45
CA GLU A 59 -14.32 -28.34 -1.52
C GLU A 59 -12.95 -29.00 -1.24
N ASN A 60 -11.87 -28.51 -1.85
CA ASN A 60 -10.53 -28.97 -1.54
C ASN A 60 -10.14 -28.62 -0.12
N LYS A 61 -9.43 -29.54 0.55
CA LYS A 61 -8.98 -29.40 1.93
C LYS A 61 -7.49 -29.68 2.05
N TYR A 62 -6.84 -28.89 2.90
CA TYR A 62 -5.41 -29.04 3.18
C TYR A 62 -5.12 -28.89 4.67
N ILE A 63 -4.23 -29.74 5.19
CA ILE A 63 -3.72 -29.60 6.55
C ILE A 63 -2.51 -28.68 6.52
N LEU A 64 -2.55 -27.62 7.31
CA LEU A 64 -1.54 -26.58 7.33
C LEU A 64 -0.93 -26.47 8.74
N LYS A 65 0.39 -26.28 8.81
CA LYS A 65 1.05 -25.90 10.08
C LYS A 65 0.79 -24.42 10.41
N HIS A 66 0.67 -23.59 9.39
CA HIS A 66 0.51 -22.14 9.51
C HIS A 66 -0.23 -21.59 8.29
N LEU A 67 -1.10 -20.61 8.51
CA LEU A 67 -1.84 -19.89 7.48
C LEU A 67 -1.38 -18.43 7.42
N ALA A 68 -0.70 -18.05 6.34
CA ALA A 68 -0.37 -16.67 6.03
C ALA A 68 -1.46 -16.07 5.12
N ALA A 69 -2.28 -15.19 5.66
CA ALA A 69 -3.42 -14.62 4.95
C ALA A 69 -3.06 -13.29 4.28
N CYS A 70 -3.16 -13.27 2.93
CA CYS A 70 -2.88 -12.15 2.05
C CYS A 70 -4.09 -11.83 1.16
N ASP A 71 -5.31 -12.06 1.65
CA ASP A 71 -6.58 -12.03 0.93
C ASP A 71 -7.17 -10.61 0.77
N GLY A 72 -6.35 -9.58 1.02
CA GLY A 72 -6.66 -8.19 0.71
C GLY A 72 -7.58 -7.49 1.71
N ILE A 73 -8.01 -6.29 1.36
CA ILE A 73 -8.81 -5.43 2.26
C ILE A 73 -10.13 -6.08 2.70
N ARG A 74 -10.71 -6.97 1.87
CA ARG A 74 -11.94 -7.72 2.17
C ARG A 74 -11.66 -9.09 2.78
N SER A 75 -10.52 -9.23 3.45
CA SER A 75 -10.11 -10.49 4.08
C SER A 75 -11.19 -11.11 4.95
N SER A 76 -11.71 -12.23 4.52
CA SER A 76 -12.66 -13.05 5.31
C SER A 76 -11.95 -13.71 6.50
N ILE A 77 -10.67 -13.99 6.37
CA ILE A 77 -9.84 -14.53 7.45
C ILE A 77 -9.69 -13.51 8.57
N ARG A 78 -9.44 -12.24 8.23
CA ARG A 78 -9.40 -11.14 9.20
C ARG A 78 -10.73 -11.03 9.96
N ASP A 79 -11.84 -11.05 9.24
CA ASP A 79 -13.17 -10.89 9.84
C ASP A 79 -13.54 -12.04 10.77
N THR A 80 -13.09 -13.24 10.42
CA THR A 80 -13.38 -14.45 11.21
C THR A 80 -12.50 -14.57 12.46
N PHE A 81 -11.21 -14.22 12.38
CA PHE A 81 -10.24 -14.60 13.43
C PHE A 81 -9.61 -13.44 14.19
N PHE A 82 -9.74 -12.16 13.75
CA PHE A 82 -8.97 -11.06 14.33
C PHE A 82 -9.77 -9.96 15.03
N ALA A 83 -11.02 -10.04 15.10
CA ALA A 83 -11.93 -9.11 15.71
C ALA A 83 -12.94 -8.61 14.71
N ALA A 84 -13.96 -8.99 15.05
CA ALA A 84 -15.25 -8.88 14.50
C ALA A 84 -15.61 -7.54 13.89
N ASN A 85 -16.29 -7.61 12.78
CA ASN A 85 -17.24 -6.60 12.30
C ASN A 85 -16.66 -5.22 12.00
N GLN A 86 -15.47 -5.18 11.41
CA GLN A 86 -14.91 -3.93 10.92
C GLN A 86 -14.81 -3.98 9.40
N ASP A 87 -15.96 -3.93 8.73
CA ASP A 87 -16.01 -3.82 7.28
C ASP A 87 -15.13 -2.66 6.76
N PRO A 88 -14.57 -2.79 5.56
CA PRO A 88 -13.90 -1.68 4.92
C PRO A 88 -14.80 -0.45 4.87
N LYS A 89 -14.28 0.69 5.35
CA LYS A 89 -14.99 1.96 5.36
C LYS A 89 -14.48 2.86 4.25
N TYR A 90 -15.41 3.52 3.56
CA TYR A 90 -15.04 4.55 2.61
C TYR A 90 -14.25 5.66 3.30
N SER A 91 -13.11 6.04 2.73
CA SER A 91 -12.20 7.01 3.33
C SER A 91 -12.61 8.46 3.13
N GLY A 92 -13.62 8.74 2.31
CA GLY A 92 -13.99 10.07 1.84
C GLY A 92 -13.17 10.53 0.63
N TYR A 93 -12.48 9.61 -0.04
CA TYR A 93 -11.66 9.90 -1.21
C TYR A 93 -11.93 8.92 -2.34
N SER A 94 -11.94 9.45 -3.57
CA SER A 94 -11.86 8.65 -4.79
C SER A 94 -10.50 8.83 -5.46
N ALA A 95 -10.13 7.89 -6.30
CA ALA A 95 -8.90 7.96 -7.08
C ALA A 95 -9.17 7.63 -8.53
N TRP A 96 -8.52 8.36 -9.41
CA TRP A 96 -8.33 8.05 -10.81
C TRP A 96 -6.95 7.49 -11.05
N ARG A 97 -6.83 6.58 -11.99
CA ARG A 97 -5.57 6.02 -12.42
C ARG A 97 -5.55 5.79 -13.91
N GLY A 98 -4.42 6.13 -14.52
CA GLY A 98 -4.15 5.87 -15.91
C GLY A 98 -2.65 5.80 -16.20
N ILE A 99 -2.34 5.46 -17.43
CA ILE A 99 -0.99 5.49 -17.98
C ILE A 99 -1.05 6.34 -19.25
N GLY A 100 -0.10 7.25 -19.42
CA GLY A 100 0.05 8.05 -20.63
C GLY A 100 1.51 8.27 -20.94
N LYS A 101 1.81 9.13 -21.92
CA LYS A 101 3.18 9.47 -22.33
C LYS A 101 3.61 10.84 -21.83
N SER A 102 4.84 10.95 -21.34
CA SER A 102 5.45 12.21 -20.92
C SER A 102 6.96 12.08 -20.84
N ASN A 103 7.67 13.19 -20.94
CA ASN A 103 9.11 13.27 -20.71
C ASN A 103 9.48 13.36 -19.21
N LEU A 104 8.57 12.99 -18.33
CA LEU A 104 8.78 13.05 -16.88
C LEU A 104 9.89 12.10 -16.44
N GLN A 105 10.89 12.63 -15.74
CA GLN A 105 12.05 11.85 -15.26
C GLN A 105 12.03 11.59 -13.75
N LYS A 106 11.11 12.22 -13.02
CA LYS A 106 11.02 12.16 -11.55
C LYS A 106 9.57 12.00 -11.13
N ILE A 107 9.37 11.59 -9.88
CA ILE A 107 8.03 11.59 -9.28
C ILE A 107 7.59 13.04 -9.11
N HIS A 108 6.43 13.38 -9.61
CA HIS A 108 5.84 14.71 -9.56
C HIS A 108 4.55 14.69 -8.75
N PHE A 109 4.41 15.66 -7.83
CA PHE A 109 3.22 15.87 -7.03
C PHE A 109 2.61 17.22 -7.35
N ALA A 110 1.33 17.25 -7.69
CA ALA A 110 0.54 18.46 -7.76
C ALA A 110 -0.47 18.48 -6.63
N LEU A 111 -0.45 19.54 -5.82
CA LEU A 111 -1.29 19.67 -4.64
C LEU A 111 -2.35 20.75 -4.87
N GLY A 112 -3.60 20.45 -4.59
CA GLY A 112 -4.74 21.35 -4.72
C GLY A 112 -5.71 21.24 -3.54
N PRO A 113 -6.71 22.11 -3.51
CA PRO A 113 -7.80 22.00 -2.54
C PRO A 113 -8.50 20.64 -2.69
N ASP A 114 -8.60 19.88 -1.59
CA ASP A 114 -9.25 18.56 -1.55
C ASP A 114 -8.73 17.52 -2.57
N SER A 115 -7.63 17.79 -3.22
CA SER A 115 -7.16 16.93 -4.32
C SER A 115 -5.64 16.98 -4.48
N HIS A 116 -5.08 15.91 -5.04
CA HIS A 116 -3.69 15.89 -5.47
C HIS A 116 -3.52 14.92 -6.64
N ILE A 117 -2.46 15.13 -7.40
CA ILE A 117 -2.08 14.27 -8.52
C ILE A 117 -0.63 13.84 -8.31
N VAL A 118 -0.36 12.56 -8.44
CA VAL A 118 1.00 11.99 -8.41
C VAL A 118 1.25 11.35 -9.76
N SER A 119 2.32 11.76 -10.42
CA SER A 119 2.76 11.19 -11.70
C SER A 119 4.20 10.69 -11.57
N TYR A 120 4.50 9.53 -12.14
CA TYR A 120 5.84 8.94 -12.08
C TYR A 120 6.14 8.10 -13.32
N PRO A 121 7.41 8.12 -13.81
CA PRO A 121 7.83 7.27 -14.93
C PRO A 121 7.78 5.80 -14.52
N ILE A 122 7.40 4.92 -15.44
CA ILE A 122 7.33 3.46 -15.20
C ILE A 122 8.25 2.65 -16.11
N ASN A 123 8.82 3.28 -17.11
CA ASN A 123 9.83 2.72 -18.00
C ASN A 123 10.68 3.84 -18.66
N LYS A 124 11.61 3.42 -19.51
CA LYS A 124 12.49 4.34 -20.25
C LYS A 124 11.87 4.83 -21.58
N GLU A 125 10.76 4.23 -21.99
CA GLU A 125 10.06 4.54 -23.24
C GLU A 125 9.10 5.74 -23.11
N GLY A 126 9.15 6.46 -21.96
CA GLY A 126 8.35 7.65 -21.71
C GLY A 126 6.93 7.36 -21.20
N GLU A 127 6.65 6.14 -20.78
CA GLU A 127 5.38 5.86 -20.13
C GLU A 127 5.39 6.36 -18.67
N VAL A 128 4.33 7.05 -18.31
CA VAL A 128 4.09 7.65 -17.01
C VAL A 128 2.77 7.14 -16.46
N SER A 129 2.81 6.59 -15.27
CA SER A 129 1.58 6.30 -14.51
C SER A 129 1.21 7.51 -13.67
N PHE A 130 -0.09 7.77 -13.57
CA PHE A 130 -0.60 8.77 -12.64
C PHE A 130 -1.69 8.21 -11.74
N VAL A 131 -1.80 8.80 -10.56
CA VAL A 131 -2.90 8.61 -9.62
C VAL A 131 -3.39 10.00 -9.22
N ALA A 132 -4.65 10.31 -9.50
CA ALA A 132 -5.26 11.58 -9.16
C ALA A 132 -6.35 11.33 -8.11
N VAL A 133 -6.17 11.91 -6.93
CA VAL A 133 -7.04 11.70 -5.76
C VAL A 133 -7.85 12.95 -5.50
N LYS A 134 -9.14 12.75 -5.20
CA LYS A 134 -10.08 13.82 -4.87
C LYS A 134 -10.89 13.42 -3.65
N LYS A 135 -11.11 14.37 -2.75
CA LYS A 135 -12.05 14.22 -1.66
C LYS A 135 -13.48 14.30 -2.22
N GLU A 136 -14.30 13.32 -1.91
CA GLU A 136 -15.68 13.25 -2.37
C GLU A 136 -16.58 12.71 -1.26
N ASP A 137 -17.73 13.38 -1.07
CA ASP A 137 -18.72 12.95 -0.08
C ASP A 137 -19.55 11.76 -0.58
N TYR A 138 -19.58 11.54 -1.90
CA TYR A 138 -20.28 10.41 -2.52
C TYR A 138 -19.41 9.15 -2.42
N GLN A 139 -20.01 8.08 -1.90
CA GLN A 139 -19.36 6.78 -1.75
C GLN A 139 -19.30 6.05 -3.10
N PHE A 140 -18.17 6.11 -3.77
CA PHE A 140 -17.90 5.28 -4.94
C PHE A 140 -17.75 3.81 -4.55
N LYS A 141 -18.20 2.91 -5.45
CA LYS A 141 -17.94 1.49 -5.28
C LYS A 141 -16.43 1.23 -5.23
N GLU A 142 -16.05 0.24 -4.46
CA GLU A 142 -14.67 -0.27 -4.40
C GLU A 142 -14.38 -1.14 -5.63
N SER A 143 -14.63 -0.64 -6.82
CA SER A 143 -14.40 -1.37 -8.05
C SER A 143 -13.20 -0.79 -8.79
N TRP A 144 -12.10 -1.53 -8.82
CA TRP A 144 -10.93 -1.22 -9.64
C TRP A 144 -11.18 -1.28 -11.15
N LYS A 145 -12.42 -1.62 -11.56
CA LYS A 145 -12.83 -1.88 -12.93
C LYS A 145 -13.86 -0.87 -13.47
N GLU A 146 -14.22 0.14 -12.70
CA GLU A 146 -15.09 1.20 -13.24
C GLU A 146 -14.27 2.08 -14.16
N GLU A 147 -14.56 1.96 -15.46
CA GLU A 147 -13.95 2.77 -16.50
C GLU A 147 -14.54 4.18 -16.46
N GLY A 148 -13.68 5.17 -16.61
CA GLY A 148 -14.04 6.56 -16.70
C GLY A 148 -13.53 7.20 -17.99
N SER A 149 -14.12 8.31 -18.38
CA SER A 149 -13.69 9.06 -19.56
C SER A 149 -12.60 10.09 -19.24
N ILE A 150 -11.82 10.48 -20.25
CA ILE A 150 -10.84 11.56 -20.13
C ILE A 150 -11.57 12.88 -19.76
N SER A 151 -12.75 13.13 -20.32
CA SER A 151 -13.56 14.31 -20.01
C SER A 151 -13.97 14.36 -18.55
N ASP A 152 -14.37 13.25 -17.95
CA ASP A 152 -14.72 13.17 -16.52
C ASP A 152 -13.51 13.41 -15.63
N LEU A 153 -12.35 12.84 -15.97
CA LEU A 153 -11.10 13.09 -15.26
C LEU A 153 -10.75 14.59 -15.28
N LEU A 154 -10.75 15.21 -16.46
CA LEU A 154 -10.43 16.64 -16.60
C LEU A 154 -11.43 17.53 -15.87
N ASN A 155 -12.70 17.18 -15.87
CA ASN A 155 -13.75 17.89 -15.13
C ASN A 155 -13.51 17.77 -13.61
N ASP A 156 -13.24 16.58 -13.10
CA ASP A 156 -12.94 16.35 -11.68
C ASP A 156 -11.73 17.15 -11.19
N PHE A 157 -10.76 17.37 -12.06
CA PHE A 157 -9.51 18.08 -11.76
C PHE A 157 -9.39 19.43 -12.49
N SER A 158 -10.50 20.06 -12.81
CA SER A 158 -10.56 21.36 -13.53
C SER A 158 -9.85 22.52 -12.81
N ALA A 159 -9.56 22.39 -11.51
CA ALA A 159 -8.73 23.33 -10.77
C ALA A 159 -7.24 23.26 -11.11
N PHE A 160 -6.79 22.22 -11.82
CA PHE A 160 -5.42 22.05 -12.29
C PHE A 160 -5.31 22.37 -13.77
N ASP A 161 -4.11 22.76 -14.21
CA ASP A 161 -3.79 22.81 -15.64
C ASP A 161 -3.83 21.37 -16.20
N SER A 162 -4.53 21.17 -17.32
CA SER A 162 -4.63 19.84 -17.96
C SER A 162 -3.27 19.25 -18.33
N LYS A 163 -2.26 20.09 -18.58
CA LYS A 163 -0.88 19.68 -18.86
C LYS A 163 -0.18 18.94 -17.71
N ILE A 164 -0.80 18.89 -16.52
CA ILE A 164 -0.26 18.12 -15.40
C ILE A 164 -0.41 16.62 -15.61
N PHE A 165 -1.40 16.22 -16.41
CA PHE A 165 -1.55 14.84 -16.81
C PHE A 165 -0.59 14.51 -17.96
N PRO A 166 -0.09 13.25 -18.03
CA PRO A 166 0.59 12.80 -19.23
C PRO A 166 -0.35 12.86 -20.44
N GLU A 167 0.20 12.84 -21.64
CA GLU A 167 -0.59 12.73 -22.85
C GLU A 167 -1.38 11.42 -22.84
N LEU A 168 -2.71 11.53 -22.87
CA LEU A 168 -3.64 10.41 -22.85
C LEU A 168 -4.15 10.18 -24.27
N GLU A 169 -3.91 8.99 -24.79
CA GLU A 169 -4.51 8.55 -26.05
C GLU A 169 -6.00 8.16 -25.80
N ASP A 170 -6.87 8.32 -26.79
CA ASP A 170 -8.29 7.97 -26.66
C ASP A 170 -8.54 6.49 -26.31
N SER A 171 -7.57 5.62 -26.62
CA SER A 171 -7.57 4.20 -26.30
C SER A 171 -7.18 3.87 -24.86
N VAL A 172 -6.78 4.86 -24.08
CA VAL A 172 -6.33 4.63 -22.69
C VAL A 172 -7.49 4.32 -21.79
N THR A 173 -7.44 3.18 -21.12
CA THR A 173 -8.40 2.84 -20.10
C THR A 173 -8.07 3.58 -18.80
N LEU A 174 -8.98 4.46 -18.40
CA LEU A 174 -8.94 5.15 -17.12
C LEU A 174 -9.86 4.45 -16.13
N TYR A 175 -9.41 4.32 -14.90
CA TYR A 175 -10.20 3.72 -13.83
C TYR A 175 -10.46 4.73 -12.72
N LYS A 176 -11.71 4.76 -12.23
CA LYS A 176 -12.11 5.54 -11.05
C LYS A 176 -12.66 4.59 -9.98
N TRP A 177 -12.20 4.74 -8.72
CA TRP A 177 -12.69 3.93 -7.60
C TRP A 177 -12.69 4.70 -6.29
N GLY A 178 -13.53 4.26 -5.35
CA GLY A 178 -13.49 4.70 -3.97
C GLY A 178 -12.30 4.11 -3.22
N ILE A 179 -11.62 4.91 -2.41
CA ILE A 179 -10.57 4.47 -1.52
C ILE A 179 -11.20 4.02 -0.20
N TYR A 180 -10.93 2.78 0.19
CA TYR A 180 -11.42 2.19 1.42
C TYR A 180 -10.28 1.93 2.39
N ILE A 181 -10.58 1.94 3.66
CA ILE A 181 -9.64 1.71 4.76
C ILE A 181 -10.25 0.80 5.82
N ARG A 182 -9.41 0.19 6.63
CA ARG A 182 -9.81 -0.51 7.85
C ARG A 182 -8.95 0.01 9.02
N PRO A 183 -9.49 0.06 10.23
CA PRO A 183 -8.72 0.49 11.40
C PRO A 183 -7.53 -0.44 11.64
N PRO A 184 -6.42 0.10 12.21
CA PRO A 184 -5.28 -0.71 12.58
C PRO A 184 -5.64 -1.80 13.58
N LEU A 185 -5.10 -2.99 13.38
CA LEU A 185 -5.21 -4.08 14.33
C LEU A 185 -4.27 -3.88 15.53
N LYS A 186 -4.60 -4.50 16.65
CA LYS A 186 -3.72 -4.57 17.83
C LYS A 186 -2.60 -5.60 17.65
N SER A 187 -2.90 -6.69 16.97
CA SER A 187 -1.99 -7.77 16.63
C SER A 187 -2.29 -8.28 15.23
N LEU A 188 -1.26 -8.71 14.50
CA LEU A 188 -1.34 -9.29 13.16
C LEU A 188 -1.37 -10.80 13.17
N ILE A 189 -1.43 -11.41 14.38
CA ILE A 189 -1.43 -12.86 14.56
C ILE A 189 -2.63 -13.29 15.43
N SER A 190 -3.17 -14.44 15.13
CA SER A 190 -4.21 -15.11 15.93
C SER A 190 -4.09 -16.62 15.74
N LYS A 191 -3.85 -17.35 16.83
CA LYS A 191 -3.60 -18.80 16.77
C LYS A 191 -2.44 -19.10 15.79
N ASN A 192 -2.64 -19.98 14.80
CA ASN A 192 -1.66 -20.29 13.77
C ASN A 192 -1.90 -19.52 12.45
N ILE A 193 -2.52 -18.32 12.53
CA ILE A 193 -2.81 -17.43 11.41
C ILE A 193 -2.01 -16.15 11.55
N THR A 194 -1.41 -15.68 10.45
CA THR A 194 -0.76 -14.37 10.35
C THR A 194 -1.34 -13.59 9.19
N LEU A 195 -1.70 -12.34 9.41
CA LEU A 195 -2.15 -11.42 8.36
C LEU A 195 -0.97 -10.63 7.78
N LEU A 196 -0.98 -10.42 6.45
CA LEU A 196 0.00 -9.64 5.73
C LEU A 196 -0.67 -8.69 4.72
N GLY A 197 0.02 -7.61 4.38
CA GLY A 197 -0.42 -6.66 3.37
C GLY A 197 -1.79 -6.05 3.68
N ASP A 198 -2.63 -5.88 2.66
CA ASP A 198 -3.93 -5.23 2.82
C ASP A 198 -4.94 -6.04 3.65
N ALA A 199 -4.73 -7.34 3.87
CA ALA A 199 -5.49 -8.10 4.86
C ALA A 199 -5.22 -7.59 6.28
N ALA A 200 -3.98 -7.22 6.56
CA ALA A 200 -3.54 -6.72 7.86
C ALA A 200 -3.76 -5.21 8.04
N HIS A 201 -3.31 -4.41 7.07
CA HIS A 201 -3.16 -2.96 7.22
C HIS A 201 -3.48 -2.16 5.94
N PRO A 202 -4.68 -2.29 5.36
CA PRO A 202 -5.04 -1.50 4.19
C PRO A 202 -4.96 -0.01 4.51
N MET A 203 -4.39 0.77 3.59
CA MET A 203 -4.12 2.19 3.81
C MET A 203 -4.44 3.03 2.59
N VAL A 204 -4.65 4.33 2.80
CA VAL A 204 -4.78 5.28 1.68
C VAL A 204 -3.43 5.39 0.94
N PRO A 205 -3.43 5.62 -0.39
CA PRO A 205 -2.21 5.56 -1.22
C PRO A 205 -1.30 6.79 -1.11
N PHE A 206 -1.53 7.70 -0.17
CA PHE A 206 -0.92 9.04 -0.14
C PHE A 206 0.59 9.05 0.15
N LEU A 207 1.14 7.97 0.67
CA LEU A 207 2.58 7.77 0.83
C LEU A 207 3.16 6.76 -0.17
N GLY A 208 2.34 6.10 -0.98
CA GLY A 208 2.78 5.06 -1.92
C GLY A 208 3.36 3.80 -1.25
N GLN A 209 3.06 3.55 0.02
CA GLN A 209 3.75 2.53 0.82
C GLN A 209 3.04 1.17 0.91
N GLY A 210 1.81 1.02 0.39
CA GLY A 210 1.03 -0.22 0.58
C GLY A 210 1.78 -1.48 0.10
N ALA A 211 2.30 -1.47 -1.12
CA ALA A 211 3.06 -2.61 -1.66
C ALA A 211 4.39 -2.83 -0.92
N CYS A 212 5.08 -1.76 -0.53
CA CYS A 212 6.32 -1.85 0.25
C CYS A 212 6.06 -2.53 1.60
N MET A 213 4.98 -2.17 2.30
CA MET A 213 4.60 -2.81 3.56
C MET A 213 4.33 -4.31 3.39
N ALA A 214 3.65 -4.73 2.31
CA ALA A 214 3.40 -6.14 2.05
C ALA A 214 4.70 -6.93 1.75
N ILE A 215 5.66 -6.32 1.06
CA ILE A 215 6.99 -6.91 0.81
C ILE A 215 7.78 -7.00 2.12
N GLU A 216 7.82 -5.94 2.92
CA GLU A 216 8.43 -5.93 4.25
C GLU A 216 7.82 -7.02 5.16
N ASP A 217 6.49 -7.20 5.13
CA ASP A 217 5.79 -8.24 5.89
C ASP A 217 6.25 -9.64 5.49
N SER A 218 6.23 -9.92 4.18
CA SER A 218 6.61 -11.23 3.65
C SER A 218 8.05 -11.58 4.00
N TYR A 219 8.95 -10.60 3.86
CA TYR A 219 10.35 -10.76 4.21
C TYR A 219 10.54 -11.01 5.72
N SER A 220 9.89 -10.21 6.55
CA SER A 220 9.97 -10.33 8.01
C SER A 220 9.43 -11.66 8.52
N LEU A 221 8.30 -12.13 7.99
CA LEU A 221 7.74 -13.43 8.34
C LEU A 221 8.67 -14.57 7.90
N ALA A 222 9.22 -14.51 6.70
CA ALA A 222 10.15 -15.51 6.20
C ALA A 222 11.43 -15.60 7.07
N MET A 223 12.00 -14.47 7.48
CA MET A 223 13.14 -14.44 8.40
C MET A 223 12.79 -15.05 9.76
N ALA A 224 11.64 -14.68 10.33
CA ALA A 224 11.19 -15.21 11.60
C ALA A 224 10.97 -16.74 11.53
N CYS A 225 10.34 -17.23 10.46
CA CYS A 225 10.16 -18.67 10.24
C CYS A 225 11.49 -19.42 10.05
N LYS A 226 12.45 -18.81 9.37
CA LYS A 226 13.80 -19.41 9.21
C LYS A 226 14.53 -19.57 10.56
N GLU A 227 14.40 -18.59 11.44
CA GLU A 227 15.02 -18.62 12.77
C GLU A 227 14.29 -19.59 13.72
N HIS A 228 12.96 -19.62 13.65
CA HIS A 228 12.09 -20.42 14.54
C HIS A 228 11.45 -21.59 13.80
N ILE A 229 12.20 -22.30 12.97
CA ILE A 229 11.68 -23.36 12.09
C ILE A 229 10.97 -24.50 12.86
N VAL A 230 11.36 -24.72 14.11
CA VAL A 230 10.77 -25.75 14.97
C VAL A 230 9.51 -25.26 15.67
N ASN A 231 9.40 -23.96 15.96
CA ASN A 231 8.26 -23.36 16.65
C ASN A 231 7.75 -22.13 15.88
N LEU A 232 6.77 -22.35 15.02
CA LEU A 232 6.17 -21.28 14.21
C LEU A 232 5.39 -20.26 15.05
N ALA A 233 4.97 -20.58 16.28
CA ALA A 233 4.33 -19.63 17.19
C ALA A 233 5.33 -18.52 17.60
N ASP A 234 6.58 -18.89 17.88
CA ASP A 234 7.62 -17.89 18.17
C ASP A 234 7.95 -17.03 16.94
N ALA A 235 7.93 -17.62 15.74
CA ALA A 235 8.06 -16.88 14.49
C ALA A 235 6.95 -15.82 14.32
N GLN A 236 5.71 -16.20 14.62
CA GLN A 236 4.57 -15.27 14.57
C GLN A 236 4.74 -14.13 15.57
N VAL A 237 5.13 -14.42 16.81
CA VAL A 237 5.34 -13.42 17.86
C VAL A 237 6.45 -12.43 17.45
N ALA A 238 7.56 -12.92 16.90
CA ALA A 238 8.64 -12.08 16.40
C ALA A 238 8.16 -11.16 15.24
N TYR A 239 7.43 -11.74 14.30
CA TYR A 239 6.81 -10.99 13.21
C TYR A 239 5.88 -9.88 13.73
N ASP A 240 4.92 -10.22 14.58
CA ASP A 240 3.94 -9.27 15.12
C ASP A 240 4.63 -8.12 15.87
N HIS A 241 5.64 -8.43 16.67
CA HIS A 241 6.39 -7.42 17.41
C HIS A 241 7.06 -6.38 16.50
N VAL A 242 7.67 -6.83 15.41
CA VAL A 242 8.38 -5.95 14.47
C VAL A 242 7.40 -5.21 13.57
N ARG A 243 6.36 -5.88 13.06
CA ARG A 243 5.51 -5.34 12.00
C ARG A 243 4.31 -4.53 12.49
N SER A 244 3.64 -4.95 13.57
CA SER A 244 2.40 -4.28 14.01
C SER A 244 2.57 -2.80 14.30
N LYS A 245 3.68 -2.40 14.93
CA LYS A 245 3.99 -0.99 15.22
C LYS A 245 4.30 -0.20 13.95
N ARG A 246 5.11 -0.79 13.07
CA ARG A 246 5.53 -0.16 11.80
C ARG A 246 4.32 0.09 10.90
N THR A 247 3.50 -0.93 10.65
CA THR A 247 2.34 -0.85 9.76
C THR A 247 1.30 0.13 10.28
N LYS A 248 1.00 0.10 11.59
CA LYS A 248 0.10 1.07 12.23
C LYS A 248 0.60 2.51 12.06
N LYS A 249 1.90 2.75 12.25
CA LYS A 249 2.51 4.07 12.08
C LYS A 249 2.35 4.56 10.63
N ILE A 250 2.63 3.71 9.64
CA ILE A 250 2.53 4.08 8.22
C ILE A 250 1.07 4.33 7.82
N GLN A 251 0.09 3.52 8.29
CA GLN A 251 -1.34 3.80 8.08
C GLN A 251 -1.72 5.19 8.60
N GLN A 252 -1.30 5.55 9.81
CA GLN A 252 -1.61 6.86 10.41
C GLN A 252 -0.94 8.01 9.67
N LEU A 253 0.34 7.86 9.31
CA LEU A 253 1.08 8.85 8.54
C LEU A 253 0.47 9.06 7.15
N SER A 254 0.04 7.98 6.49
CA SER A 254 -0.61 8.07 5.19
C SER A 254 -1.91 8.89 5.24
N MET A 255 -2.76 8.66 6.25
CA MET A 255 -3.97 9.48 6.47
C MET A 255 -3.64 10.93 6.81
N MET A 256 -2.61 11.17 7.60
CA MET A 256 -2.18 12.53 7.96
C MET A 256 -1.66 13.29 6.74
N GLN A 257 -0.90 12.60 5.88
CA GLN A 257 -0.39 13.18 4.65
C GLN A 257 -1.51 13.68 3.73
N GLY A 258 -2.61 12.93 3.61
CA GLY A 258 -3.78 13.38 2.86
C GLY A 258 -4.35 14.70 3.38
N LYS A 259 -4.42 14.89 4.70
CA LYS A 259 -4.88 16.15 5.29
C LYS A 259 -3.96 17.32 4.94
N VAL A 260 -2.65 17.08 4.91
CA VAL A 260 -1.65 18.11 4.54
C VAL A 260 -1.71 18.44 3.05
N TYR A 261 -1.86 17.42 2.21
CA TYR A 261 -1.95 17.61 0.76
C TYR A 261 -3.20 18.39 0.35
N HIS A 262 -4.32 18.16 1.01
CA HIS A 262 -5.65 18.65 0.66
C HIS A 262 -6.09 19.92 1.41
N LEU A 263 -5.14 20.69 1.95
CA LEU A 263 -5.44 21.95 2.64
C LEU A 263 -6.14 22.94 1.70
N LYS A 264 -7.22 23.58 2.22
CA LYS A 264 -8.01 24.61 1.53
C LYS A 264 -7.73 26.02 2.06
N ASN A 265 -7.49 26.14 3.38
CA ASN A 265 -7.28 27.44 3.99
C ASN A 265 -6.01 28.10 3.42
N PRO A 266 -6.11 29.32 2.84
CA PRO A 266 -4.96 29.96 2.19
C PRO A 266 -3.75 30.16 3.10
N ILE A 267 -3.98 30.44 4.38
CA ILE A 267 -2.92 30.63 5.39
C ILE A 267 -2.20 29.31 5.62
N LEU A 268 -2.94 28.22 5.84
CA LEU A 268 -2.35 26.90 6.05
C LEU A 268 -1.64 26.39 4.79
N VAL A 269 -2.17 26.67 3.61
CA VAL A 269 -1.50 26.38 2.32
C VAL A 269 -0.20 27.14 2.21
N ALA A 270 -0.19 28.44 2.55
CA ALA A 270 1.02 29.26 2.55
C ALA A 270 2.08 28.72 3.55
N MET A 271 1.66 28.35 4.75
CA MET A 271 2.52 27.72 5.75
C MET A 271 3.09 26.39 5.27
N ARG A 272 2.26 25.49 4.75
CA ARG A 272 2.71 24.21 4.14
C ARG A 272 3.76 24.48 3.06
N ASN A 273 3.46 25.36 2.13
CA ASN A 273 4.35 25.67 1.02
C ASN A 273 5.67 26.30 1.49
N ALA A 274 5.63 27.16 2.51
CA ALA A 274 6.82 27.72 3.13
C ALA A 274 7.65 26.64 3.83
N THR A 275 7.02 25.74 4.58
CA THR A 275 7.69 24.59 5.21
C THR A 275 8.37 23.71 4.15
N MET A 276 7.66 23.36 3.08
CA MET A 276 8.22 22.57 1.99
C MET A 276 9.39 23.27 1.29
N ARG A 277 9.34 24.58 1.17
CA ARG A 277 10.34 25.36 0.42
C ARG A 277 11.58 25.69 1.25
N TYR A 278 11.41 26.01 2.53
CA TYR A 278 12.48 26.57 3.36
C TYR A 278 13.01 25.62 4.43
N THR A 279 12.42 24.42 4.55
CA THR A 279 12.87 23.42 5.51
C THR A 279 13.06 22.07 4.83
N ASN A 280 13.88 21.22 5.47
CA ASN A 280 14.08 19.84 5.02
C ASN A 280 13.17 18.85 5.76
N ILE A 281 12.14 19.34 6.47
CA ILE A 281 11.23 18.48 7.26
C ILE A 281 10.57 17.42 6.39
N PRO A 282 9.93 17.73 5.24
CA PRO A 282 9.31 16.70 4.42
C PRO A 282 10.30 15.67 3.88
N GLY A 283 11.51 16.11 3.50
CA GLY A 283 12.56 15.21 3.05
C GLY A 283 13.05 14.28 4.14
N ASN A 284 13.22 14.78 5.36
CA ASN A 284 13.62 13.97 6.51
C ASN A 284 12.55 12.95 6.92
N ASP A 285 11.28 13.32 6.84
CA ASP A 285 10.18 12.39 7.14
C ASP A 285 10.07 11.29 6.09
N LEU A 286 10.20 11.61 4.81
CA LEU A 286 10.29 10.62 3.73
C LEU A 286 11.51 9.71 3.91
N LYS A 287 12.66 10.28 4.22
CA LYS A 287 13.88 9.51 4.50
C LYS A 287 13.66 8.49 5.61
N ARG A 288 13.07 8.89 6.75
CA ARG A 288 12.76 7.96 7.87
C ARG A 288 11.82 6.82 7.48
N ILE A 289 10.95 7.04 6.49
CA ILE A 289 10.05 6.00 5.98
C ILE A 289 10.83 5.05 5.07
N HIS A 290 11.69 5.57 4.20
CA HIS A 290 12.42 4.81 3.18
C HIS A 290 13.69 4.14 3.71
N ASP A 291 14.36 4.71 4.73
CA ASP A 291 15.56 4.12 5.34
C ASP A 291 15.26 2.92 6.24
N TYR A 292 13.99 2.55 6.41
CA TYR A 292 13.63 1.38 7.17
C TYR A 292 14.09 0.10 6.45
N ASP A 293 14.90 -0.68 7.14
CA ASP A 293 15.35 -1.99 6.65
C ASP A 293 14.70 -3.11 7.47
N ALA A 294 13.84 -3.89 6.82
CA ALA A 294 13.13 -5.00 7.45
C ALA A 294 14.08 -6.13 7.90
N HIS A 295 15.23 -6.28 7.20
CA HIS A 295 16.25 -7.25 7.59
C HIS A 295 16.91 -6.87 8.92
N ASP A 296 17.39 -5.63 9.02
CA ASP A 296 18.09 -5.16 10.21
C ASP A 296 17.19 -5.12 11.42
N GLU A 297 15.94 -4.65 11.27
CA GLU A 297 14.96 -4.63 12.36
C GLU A 297 14.63 -6.04 12.88
N MET A 298 14.39 -6.99 11.98
CA MET A 298 14.13 -8.37 12.37
C MET A 298 15.36 -9.01 13.01
N LYS A 299 16.53 -8.81 12.44
CA LYS A 299 17.82 -9.32 12.99
C LYS A 299 18.10 -8.77 14.39
N MET A 300 17.89 -7.48 14.62
CA MET A 300 18.04 -6.86 15.95
C MET A 300 17.07 -7.50 16.95
N HIS A 301 15.81 -7.66 16.56
CA HIS A 301 14.80 -8.28 17.43
C HIS A 301 15.17 -9.71 17.81
N LEU A 302 15.53 -10.54 16.84
CA LEU A 302 15.91 -11.94 17.07
C LEU A 302 17.17 -12.06 17.94
N ALA A 303 18.17 -11.18 17.75
CA ALA A 303 19.38 -11.15 18.56
C ALA A 303 19.10 -10.76 20.04
N GLN A 304 18.18 -9.84 20.28
CA GLN A 304 17.77 -9.45 21.65
C GLN A 304 17.04 -10.58 22.37
N HIS A 305 16.23 -11.36 21.66
CA HIS A 305 15.53 -12.51 22.24
C HIS A 305 16.48 -13.65 22.60
N ARG A 306 17.50 -13.93 21.76
CA ARG A 306 18.52 -14.94 22.09
C ARG A 306 19.24 -14.64 23.41
N LYS A 307 19.55 -13.38 23.71
CA LYS A 307 20.23 -12.95 24.95
C LYS A 307 19.40 -13.10 26.22
N LYS A 308 18.09 -13.28 26.12
CA LYS A 308 17.21 -13.47 27.31
C LYS A 308 17.12 -14.93 27.77
N PHE A 309 17.65 -15.86 27.00
CA PHE A 309 17.63 -17.30 27.29
C PHE A 309 19.02 -17.87 27.67
N PHE A 310 20.01 -16.99 27.79
CA PHE A 310 21.36 -17.24 28.35
C PHE A 310 21.63 -16.27 29.51
#